data_83d766ffc5aeac254cbbe894d60fa0cd
#
_entry.id   83d766ffc5aeac254cbbe894d60fa0cd
#
_cell.length_a   1.000
_cell.length_b   1.000
_cell.length_c   1.000
_cell.angle_alpha   90.00
_cell.angle_beta   90.00
_cell.angle_gamma   90.00
#
_symmetry.space_group_name_H-M   'P 1'
#
loop_
_entity.id
_entity.type
_entity.pdbx_description
1 polymer ?
#
loop_
_entity_poly.entity_id
_entity_poly.type
_entity_poly.pdbx_seq_one_letter_code
_entity_poly.pdbx_strand_id
1 'polypeptide(L)'
;MRDIGKNIRDLRQQSRLTQDELAERLFVTRQTISNYENGRTRPDVDQILRLAEVFGTDANAVLYGPPVRPSRKSAVIRAVVGVGLCALLWAVYFALQPWVAYWIKRNL
;
A
#
# COMPACT_ATOMS: atom_id res chain seq x y z
N MET A 1 3.36 -16.67 -12.86
CA MET A 1 4.46 -15.70 -12.93
C MET A 1 3.88 -14.33 -13.23
N ARG A 2 4.07 -13.39 -12.34
CA ARG A 2 3.53 -12.04 -12.54
C ARG A 2 4.24 -11.35 -13.69
N ASP A 3 3.53 -10.51 -14.40
CA ASP A 3 4.03 -9.78 -15.53
C ASP A 3 5.00 -8.68 -15.09
N ILE A 4 6.30 -8.89 -15.33
CA ILE A 4 7.36 -7.94 -14.98
C ILE A 4 7.15 -6.60 -15.69
N GLY A 5 6.71 -6.63 -16.95
CA GLY A 5 6.44 -5.41 -17.73
C GLY A 5 5.35 -4.55 -17.08
N LYS A 6 4.29 -5.17 -16.61
CA LYS A 6 3.22 -4.48 -15.88
C LYS A 6 3.74 -3.88 -14.56
N ASN A 7 4.57 -4.63 -13.85
CA ASN A 7 5.17 -4.13 -12.61
C ASN A 7 6.05 -2.91 -12.85
N ILE A 8 6.85 -2.93 -13.89
CA ILE A 8 7.70 -1.80 -14.29
C ILE A 8 6.83 -0.58 -14.62
N ARG A 9 5.78 -0.78 -15.38
CA ARG A 9 4.85 0.31 -15.74
C ARG A 9 4.19 0.90 -14.50
N ASP A 10 3.69 0.06 -13.59
CA ASP A 10 3.03 0.50 -12.37
C ASP A 10 3.99 1.29 -11.46
N LEU A 11 5.21 0.80 -11.26
CA LEU A 11 6.24 1.47 -10.48
C LEU A 11 6.67 2.80 -11.11
N ARG A 12 6.79 2.82 -12.45
CA ARG A 12 7.11 4.04 -13.18
C ARG A 12 6.04 5.11 -12.97
N GLN A 13 4.77 4.73 -13.11
CA GLN A 13 3.65 5.64 -12.91
C GLN A 13 3.55 6.13 -11.48
N GLN A 14 3.77 5.26 -10.51
CA GLN A 14 3.82 5.65 -9.09
C GLN A 14 4.94 6.63 -8.78
N SER A 15 6.06 6.51 -9.49
CA SER A 15 7.21 7.41 -9.39
C SER A 15 7.04 8.70 -10.22
N ARG A 16 5.94 8.82 -10.95
CA ARG A 16 5.61 9.97 -11.82
C ARG A 16 6.66 10.20 -12.91
N LEU A 17 7.22 9.12 -13.42
CA LEU A 17 8.20 9.17 -14.50
C LEU A 17 7.54 8.84 -15.85
N THR A 18 7.97 9.55 -16.90
CA THR A 18 7.65 9.16 -18.27
C THR A 18 8.57 8.04 -18.73
N GLN A 19 8.23 7.36 -19.83
CA GLN A 19 9.11 6.36 -20.42
C GLN A 19 10.47 6.95 -20.82
N ASP A 20 10.49 8.18 -21.34
CA ASP A 20 11.72 8.88 -21.69
C ASP A 20 12.59 9.17 -20.46
N GLU A 21 12.01 9.66 -19.39
CA GLU A 21 12.72 9.94 -18.13
C GLU A 21 13.30 8.67 -17.51
N LEU A 22 12.55 7.58 -17.52
CA LEU A 22 13.05 6.30 -17.04
C LEU A 22 14.19 5.77 -17.92
N ALA A 23 14.06 5.90 -19.22
CA ALA A 23 15.11 5.51 -20.18
C ALA A 23 16.40 6.28 -19.93
N GLU A 24 16.34 7.57 -19.70
CA GLU A 24 17.50 8.40 -19.35
C GLU A 24 18.21 7.91 -18.10
N ARG A 25 17.44 7.61 -17.05
CA ARG A 25 18.00 7.14 -15.75
C ARG A 25 18.66 5.77 -15.85
N LEU A 26 18.17 4.93 -16.76
CA LEU A 26 18.74 3.60 -16.99
C LEU A 26 19.79 3.56 -18.09
N PHE A 27 20.07 4.69 -18.75
CA PHE A 27 20.99 4.77 -19.90
C PHE A 27 20.59 3.84 -21.04
N VAL A 28 19.32 3.74 -21.31
CA VAL A 28 18.72 2.95 -22.40
C VAL A 28 17.82 3.83 -23.26
N THR A 29 17.34 3.31 -24.38
CA THR A 29 16.41 4.03 -25.24
C THR A 29 14.97 3.89 -24.72
N ARG A 30 14.12 4.86 -25.06
CA ARG A 30 12.67 4.78 -24.79
C ARG A 30 12.08 3.49 -25.35
N GLN A 31 12.52 3.06 -26.53
CA GLN A 31 12.05 1.82 -27.14
C GLN A 31 12.34 0.60 -26.26
N THR A 32 13.49 0.58 -25.59
CA THR A 32 13.84 -0.48 -24.64
C THR A 32 12.84 -0.52 -23.47
N ILE A 33 12.49 0.62 -22.91
CA ILE A 33 11.49 0.69 -21.83
C ILE A 33 10.11 0.23 -22.32
N SER A 34 9.71 0.68 -23.50
CA SER A 34 8.46 0.24 -24.12
C SER A 34 8.42 -1.27 -24.32
N ASN A 35 9.51 -1.86 -24.77
CA ASN A 35 9.63 -3.31 -24.95
C ASN A 35 9.54 -4.06 -23.61
N TYR A 36 10.13 -3.55 -22.56
CA TYR A 36 10.00 -4.13 -21.21
C TYR A 36 8.55 -4.08 -20.71
N GLU A 37 7.90 -2.94 -20.83
CA GLU A 37 6.53 -2.75 -20.36
C GLU A 37 5.51 -3.58 -21.14
N ASN A 38 5.75 -3.80 -22.43
CA ASN A 38 4.87 -4.60 -23.29
C ASN A 38 5.21 -6.11 -23.29
N GLY A 39 6.22 -6.52 -22.55
CA GLY A 39 6.63 -7.92 -22.45
C GLY A 39 7.34 -8.48 -23.67
N ARG A 40 7.80 -7.63 -24.58
CA ARG A 40 8.55 -8.04 -25.77
C ARG A 40 9.95 -8.52 -25.46
N THR A 41 10.60 -7.84 -24.50
CA THR A 41 11.90 -8.21 -23.98
C THR A 41 11.86 -8.20 -22.47
N ARG A 42 12.72 -8.99 -21.83
CA ARG A 42 12.89 -9.02 -20.40
C ARG A 42 14.14 -8.28 -19.99
N PRO A 43 14.09 -7.44 -18.95
CA PRO A 43 15.30 -6.89 -18.36
C PRO A 43 16.15 -8.02 -17.76
N ASP A 44 17.47 -7.92 -17.88
CA ASP A 44 18.39 -8.81 -17.18
C ASP A 44 18.49 -8.45 -15.70
N VAL A 45 19.25 -9.23 -14.94
CA VAL A 45 19.40 -9.03 -13.49
C VAL A 45 19.97 -7.65 -13.17
N ASP A 46 20.95 -7.18 -13.91
CA ASP A 46 21.55 -5.85 -13.72
C ASP A 46 20.53 -4.74 -13.95
N GLN A 47 19.71 -4.86 -14.99
CA GLN A 47 18.65 -3.89 -15.27
C GLN A 47 17.56 -3.91 -14.19
N ILE A 48 17.20 -5.07 -13.67
CA ILE A 48 16.24 -5.21 -12.58
C ILE A 48 16.75 -4.48 -11.32
N LEU A 49 18.02 -4.65 -10.98
CA LEU A 49 18.63 -3.97 -9.85
C LEU A 49 18.66 -2.45 -10.05
N ARG A 50 18.97 -1.97 -11.23
CA ARG A 50 18.94 -0.54 -11.57
C ARG A 50 17.53 0.04 -11.52
N LEU A 51 16.55 -0.70 -12.03
CA LEU A 51 15.13 -0.32 -11.91
C LEU A 51 14.70 -0.18 -10.45
N ALA A 52 15.10 -1.11 -9.60
CA ALA A 52 14.82 -1.06 -8.17
C ALA A 52 15.44 0.20 -7.53
N GLU A 53 16.66 0.56 -7.88
CA GLU A 53 17.31 1.79 -7.40
C GLU A 53 16.55 3.05 -7.85
N VAL A 54 16.20 3.13 -9.12
CA VAL A 54 15.48 4.30 -9.67
C VAL A 54 14.13 4.47 -9.00
N PHE A 55 13.42 3.38 -8.74
CA PHE A 55 12.12 3.42 -8.07
C PHE A 55 12.21 3.51 -6.55
N GLY A 56 13.40 3.45 -5.96
CA GLY A 56 13.59 3.48 -4.50
C GLY A 56 12.98 2.28 -3.79
N THR A 57 13.00 1.12 -4.42
CA THR A 57 12.44 -0.13 -3.91
C THR A 57 13.44 -1.27 -4.07
N ASP A 58 13.06 -2.48 -3.68
CA ASP A 58 13.89 -3.67 -3.87
C ASP A 58 13.56 -4.40 -5.18
N ALA A 59 14.40 -5.35 -5.56
CA ALA A 59 14.21 -6.15 -6.77
C ALA A 59 12.91 -6.98 -6.72
N ASN A 60 12.45 -7.36 -5.54
CA ASN A 60 11.22 -8.12 -5.36
C ASN A 60 10.00 -7.33 -5.83
N ALA A 61 9.97 -6.02 -5.62
CA ALA A 61 8.88 -5.17 -6.09
C ALA A 61 8.83 -5.10 -7.63
N VAL A 62 9.97 -5.15 -8.30
CA VAL A 62 10.05 -5.21 -9.76
C VAL A 62 9.58 -6.57 -10.28
N LEU A 63 10.01 -7.65 -9.63
CA LEU A 63 9.72 -9.03 -10.07
C LEU A 63 8.28 -9.46 -9.75
N TYR A 64 7.77 -9.11 -8.59
CA TYR A 64 6.51 -9.62 -8.05
C TYR A 64 5.41 -8.58 -7.90
N GLY A 65 5.73 -7.32 -8.13
CA GLY A 65 4.84 -6.19 -7.98
C GLY A 65 5.04 -5.44 -6.67
N PRO A 66 4.61 -4.16 -6.63
CA PRO A 66 4.74 -3.34 -5.44
C PRO A 66 3.96 -3.94 -4.27
N PRO A 67 4.46 -3.80 -3.03
CA PRO A 67 3.73 -4.26 -1.87
C PRO A 67 2.37 -3.55 -1.79
N VAL A 68 1.32 -4.33 -1.53
CA VAL A 68 -0.03 -3.77 -1.35
C VAL A 68 0.00 -2.94 -0.07
N ARG A 69 0.13 -1.63 -0.21
CA ARG A 69 -0.02 -0.72 0.93
C ARG A 69 -1.50 -0.67 1.28
N PRO A 70 -1.89 -0.93 2.54
CA PRO A 70 -3.27 -0.71 2.94
C PRO A 70 -3.62 0.74 2.63
N SER A 71 -4.71 0.94 1.92
CA SER A 71 -5.11 2.30 1.55
C SER A 71 -5.29 3.12 2.83
N ARG A 72 -4.84 4.37 2.80
CA ARG A 72 -4.99 5.32 3.92
C ARG A 72 -6.45 5.40 4.39
N LYS A 73 -7.39 5.19 3.47
CA LYS A 73 -8.83 5.15 3.76
C LYS A 73 -9.22 3.98 4.67
N SER A 74 -8.65 2.78 4.48
CA SER A 74 -8.97 1.63 5.33
C SER A 74 -8.40 1.76 6.74
N ALA A 75 -7.24 2.39 6.91
CA ALA A 75 -6.68 2.68 8.22
C ALA A 75 -7.51 3.70 9.00
N VAL A 76 -8.00 4.75 8.32
CA VAL A 76 -8.88 5.77 8.92
C VAL A 76 -10.23 5.15 9.32
N ILE A 77 -10.83 4.32 8.47
CA ILE A 77 -12.09 3.63 8.76
C ILE A 77 -11.94 2.70 9.97
N ARG A 78 -10.86 1.95 10.08
CA ARG A 78 -10.57 1.09 11.25
C ARG A 78 -10.41 1.91 12.54
N ALA A 79 -9.72 3.03 12.48
CA ALA A 79 -9.54 3.93 13.62
C ALA A 79 -10.88 4.54 14.08
N VAL A 80 -11.71 4.99 13.14
CA VAL A 80 -13.02 5.57 13.43
C VAL A 80 -13.98 4.53 14.04
N VAL A 81 -14.00 3.31 13.50
CA VAL A 81 -14.81 2.20 14.04
C VAL A 81 -14.35 1.84 15.45
N GLY A 82 -13.04 1.74 15.71
CA GLY A 82 -12.48 1.44 17.02
C GLY A 82 -12.85 2.48 18.07
N VAL A 83 -12.71 3.76 17.76
CA VAL A 83 -13.08 4.88 18.66
C VAL A 83 -14.58 4.91 18.90
N GLY A 84 -15.40 4.70 17.87
CA GLY A 84 -16.86 4.63 18.00
C GLY A 84 -17.31 3.50 18.92
N LEU A 85 -16.70 2.32 18.81
CA LEU A 85 -17.01 1.18 19.68
C LEU A 85 -16.64 1.43 21.14
N CYS A 86 -15.49 2.03 21.40
CA CYS A 86 -15.07 2.42 22.74
C CYS A 86 -16.02 3.45 23.36
N ALA A 87 -16.43 4.46 22.60
CA ALA A 87 -17.39 5.48 23.05
C ALA A 87 -18.75 4.86 23.40
N LEU A 88 -19.21 3.88 22.61
CA LEU A 88 -20.46 3.17 22.84
C LEU A 88 -20.41 2.33 24.12
N LEU A 89 -19.32 1.61 24.37
CA LEU A 89 -19.09 0.85 25.60
C LEU A 89 -19.06 1.76 26.84
N TRP A 90 -18.43 2.93 26.74
CA TRP A 90 -18.41 3.94 27.81
C TRP A 90 -19.81 4.49 28.12
N ALA A 91 -20.58 4.79 27.07
CA ALA A 91 -21.96 5.26 27.21
C ALA A 91 -22.84 4.22 27.90
N VAL A 92 -22.72 2.95 27.52
CA VAL A 92 -23.45 1.84 28.17
C VAL A 92 -23.01 1.67 29.62
N TYR A 93 -21.73 1.74 29.91
CA TYR A 93 -21.20 1.67 31.28
C TYR A 93 -21.75 2.79 32.14
N PHE A 94 -21.75 4.03 31.67
CA PHE A 94 -22.29 5.20 32.38
C PHE A 94 -23.82 5.11 32.59
N ALA A 95 -24.54 4.60 31.60
CA ALA A 95 -26.00 4.44 31.68
C ALA A 95 -26.42 3.39 32.70
N LEU A 96 -25.58 2.37 32.94
CA LEU A 96 -25.86 1.30 33.91
C LEU A 96 -25.50 1.67 35.37
N GLN A 97 -24.68 2.69 35.58
CA GLN A 97 -24.21 3.09 36.91
C GLN A 97 -25.35 3.41 37.90
N PRO A 98 -26.36 4.23 37.56
CA PRO A 98 -27.46 4.50 38.49
C PRO A 98 -28.29 3.26 38.77
N TRP A 99 -28.39 2.34 37.84
CA TRP A 99 -29.16 1.10 38.01
C TRP A 99 -28.46 0.13 38.94
N VAL A 100 -27.15 -0.01 38.81
CA VAL A 100 -26.30 -0.84 39.68
C VAL A 100 -26.31 -0.26 41.12
N ALA A 101 -26.19 1.05 41.28
CA ALA A 101 -26.25 1.70 42.57
C ALA A 101 -27.62 1.52 43.26
N TYR A 102 -28.70 1.59 42.50
CA TYR A 102 -30.06 1.34 42.99
C TYR A 102 -30.24 -0.12 43.46
N TRP A 103 -29.72 -1.06 42.67
CA TRP A 103 -29.79 -2.49 42.97
C TRP A 103 -29.00 -2.85 44.22
N ILE A 104 -27.80 -2.30 44.38
CA ILE A 104 -26.97 -2.48 45.58
C ILE A 104 -27.64 -1.95 46.83
N LYS A 105 -28.26 -0.75 46.79
CA LYS A 105 -29.00 -0.18 47.91
C LYS A 105 -30.21 -0.99 48.31
N ARG A 106 -30.83 -1.68 47.38
CA ARG A 106 -32.03 -2.47 47.63
C ARG A 106 -31.73 -3.87 48.20
N ASN A 107 -30.58 -4.46 47.84
CA ASN A 107 -30.24 -5.85 48.20
C ASN A 107 -29.17 -5.97 49.30
N LEU A 108 -28.64 -4.83 49.76
CA LEU A 108 -27.74 -4.74 50.89
C LEU A 108 -28.40 -3.92 51.99
#